data_7cc1452977cc444ef8093f191db5cca9
#
_entry.id   7cc1452977cc444ef8093f191db5cca9
#
_cell.length_a   1.000
_cell.length_b   1.000
_cell.length_c   1.000
_cell.angle_alpha   90.00
_cell.angle_beta   90.00
_cell.angle_gamma   90.00
#
_symmetry.space_group_name_H-M   'P 1'
#
loop_
_entity.id
_entity.type
_entity.pdbx_description
1 polymer ?
#
loop_
_entity_poly.entity_id
_entity_poly.type
_entity_poly.pdbx_seq_one_letter_code
_entity_poly.pdbx_strand_id
1 'polypeptide(L)'
;MRQMLRARTLHALLLVGGILPAAAAELPSRKSGLWEIKMVSEGRNIPATTMQQCIDADTDKLMMSNFGNTAAQACSKRDIQMAGATITVDSICAVGQTTITSHAVITGSFDSAYTVQVSSKREGGPTLPGVAPGGETRMSLQGTWLGACAADQRPGDMIINGRKMNIRDLGKPVVPPRP
;
A
#
# COMPACT_ATOMS: atom_id res chain seq x y z
N MET A 1 -71.11 17.35 38.21
CA MET A 1 -70.48 17.27 36.88
C MET A 1 -69.00 17.54 37.10
N ARG A 2 -68.15 16.43 37.14
CA ARG A 2 -66.69 16.52 37.25
C ARG A 2 -66.10 15.96 35.93
N GLN A 3 -65.49 16.81 35.12
CA GLN A 3 -64.79 16.41 33.90
C GLN A 3 -63.36 16.01 34.31
N MET A 4 -63.04 14.74 34.05
CA MET A 4 -61.69 14.20 34.17
C MET A 4 -60.89 14.53 32.91
N LEU A 5 -59.90 15.41 33.06
CA LEU A 5 -58.85 15.66 32.06
C LEU A 5 -57.88 14.46 32.03
N ARG A 6 -57.83 13.71 30.91
CA ARG A 6 -56.83 12.69 30.69
C ARG A 6 -55.63 13.34 30.03
N ALA A 7 -54.53 13.45 30.78
CA ALA A 7 -53.23 13.83 30.25
C ALA A 7 -52.63 12.68 29.40
N ARG A 8 -52.41 12.91 28.11
CA ARG A 8 -51.68 12.01 27.21
C ARG A 8 -50.19 12.39 27.26
N THR A 9 -49.40 11.61 27.95
CA THR A 9 -47.92 11.69 27.93
C THR A 9 -47.41 11.18 26.59
N LEU A 10 -46.93 12.07 25.71
CA LEU A 10 -46.15 11.71 24.52
C LEU A 10 -44.72 11.31 24.96
N HIS A 11 -44.37 10.08 24.83
CA HIS A 11 -42.98 9.62 24.94
C HIS A 11 -42.27 9.89 23.61
N ALA A 12 -41.43 10.91 23.57
CA ALA A 12 -40.52 11.14 22.44
C ALA A 12 -39.34 10.17 22.55
N LEU A 13 -39.30 9.17 21.64
CA LEU A 13 -38.19 8.24 21.51
C LEU A 13 -37.06 8.97 20.78
N LEU A 14 -36.02 9.41 21.51
CA LEU A 14 -34.78 9.92 20.94
C LEU A 14 -33.95 8.75 20.39
N LEU A 15 -33.98 8.58 19.07
CA LEU A 15 -33.05 7.69 18.35
C LEU A 15 -31.65 8.35 18.34
N VAL A 16 -30.81 7.99 19.27
CA VAL A 16 -29.37 8.31 19.23
C VAL A 16 -28.73 7.43 18.17
N GLY A 17 -28.64 7.95 16.95
CA GLY A 17 -27.87 7.33 15.87
C GLY A 17 -26.38 7.36 16.23
N GLY A 18 -25.83 6.25 16.68
CA GLY A 18 -24.40 6.09 16.92
C GLY A 18 -23.65 6.17 15.58
N ILE A 19 -22.82 7.20 15.40
CA ILE A 19 -21.84 7.27 14.31
C ILE A 19 -20.73 6.28 14.67
N LEU A 20 -20.75 5.09 14.08
CA LEU A 20 -19.63 4.16 14.14
C LEU A 20 -18.44 4.78 13.39
N PRO A 21 -17.25 4.88 14.00
CA PRO A 21 -16.07 5.31 13.27
C PRO A 21 -15.83 4.31 12.12
N ALA A 22 -15.75 4.81 10.89
CA ALA A 22 -15.32 4.01 9.75
C ALA A 22 -13.87 3.57 10.02
N ALA A 23 -13.65 2.28 10.24
CA ALA A 23 -12.31 1.72 10.31
C ALA A 23 -11.62 2.01 8.98
N ALA A 24 -10.41 2.58 9.02
CA ALA A 24 -9.61 2.76 7.81
C ALA A 24 -9.37 1.40 7.17
N ALA A 25 -9.75 1.25 5.90
CA ALA A 25 -9.53 0.01 5.17
C ALA A 25 -8.02 -0.24 5.05
N GLU A 26 -7.59 -1.45 5.40
CA GLU A 26 -6.21 -1.91 5.21
C GLU A 26 -6.14 -2.86 4.02
N LEU A 27 -4.99 -2.88 3.35
CA LEU A 27 -4.76 -3.86 2.29
C LEU A 27 -4.66 -5.27 2.88
N PRO A 28 -5.21 -6.29 2.21
CA PRO A 28 -5.05 -7.68 2.64
C PRO A 28 -3.58 -8.09 2.66
N SER A 29 -3.19 -8.92 3.63
CA SER A 29 -1.84 -9.49 3.71
C SER A 29 -1.64 -10.53 2.61
N ARG A 30 -0.42 -10.61 2.08
CA ARG A 30 -0.03 -11.65 1.14
C ARG A 30 0.22 -12.97 1.87
N LYS A 31 -0.04 -14.07 1.17
CA LYS A 31 0.30 -15.42 1.64
C LYS A 31 1.79 -15.51 1.95
N SER A 32 2.15 -16.09 3.10
CA SER A 32 3.56 -16.31 3.47
C SER A 32 4.28 -17.21 2.47
N GLY A 33 5.56 -16.95 2.23
CA GLY A 33 6.41 -17.69 1.30
C GLY A 33 7.20 -16.79 0.37
N LEU A 34 7.64 -17.38 -0.75
CA LEU A 34 8.43 -16.72 -1.78
C LEU A 34 7.51 -16.08 -2.82
N TRP A 35 7.70 -14.81 -3.05
CA TRP A 35 7.03 -14.04 -4.09
C TRP A 35 8.02 -13.52 -5.11
N GLU A 36 7.65 -13.59 -6.38
CA GLU A 36 8.31 -12.85 -7.45
C GLU A 36 7.49 -11.60 -7.76
N ILE A 37 8.16 -10.46 -7.80
CA ILE A 37 7.57 -9.17 -8.13
C ILE A 37 8.24 -8.62 -9.37
N LYS A 38 7.48 -8.45 -10.45
CA LYS A 38 7.94 -7.85 -11.70
C LYS A 38 7.35 -6.45 -11.84
N MET A 39 8.21 -5.45 -12.00
CA MET A 39 7.82 -4.06 -12.20
C MET A 39 8.16 -3.60 -13.61
N VAL A 40 7.22 -2.94 -14.26
CA VAL A 40 7.35 -2.38 -15.61
C VAL A 40 6.92 -0.92 -15.57
N SER A 41 7.80 -0.02 -16.04
CA SER A 41 7.47 1.40 -16.23
C SER A 41 6.94 1.58 -17.65
N GLU A 42 5.70 2.01 -17.80
CA GLU A 42 5.08 2.19 -19.10
C GLU A 42 5.55 3.50 -19.77
N GLY A 43 5.67 3.48 -21.08
CA GLY A 43 6.03 4.65 -21.86
C GLY A 43 7.48 5.13 -21.69
N ARG A 44 8.32 4.38 -20.96
CA ARG A 44 9.75 4.65 -20.80
C ARG A 44 10.57 3.44 -21.22
N ASN A 45 11.67 3.69 -21.90
CA ASN A 45 12.60 2.62 -22.31
C ASN A 45 13.49 2.18 -21.11
N ILE A 46 12.84 1.76 -20.03
CA ILE A 46 13.47 1.25 -18.80
C ILE A 46 13.20 -0.25 -18.76
N PRO A 47 14.24 -1.10 -18.65
CA PRO A 47 14.05 -2.54 -18.50
C PRO A 47 13.17 -2.88 -17.29
N ALA A 48 12.35 -3.91 -17.44
CA ALA A 48 11.57 -4.43 -16.32
C ALA A 48 12.51 -4.88 -15.19
N THR A 49 12.15 -4.57 -13.97
CA THR A 49 12.88 -5.02 -12.78
C THR A 49 12.13 -6.18 -12.15
N THR A 50 12.83 -7.27 -11.90
CA THR A 50 12.29 -8.43 -11.17
C THR A 50 13.01 -8.54 -9.83
N MET A 51 12.23 -8.74 -8.76
CA MET A 51 12.75 -9.02 -7.43
C MET A 51 12.04 -10.22 -6.83
N GLN A 52 12.71 -10.92 -5.94
CA GLN A 52 12.10 -11.95 -5.11
C GLN A 52 12.02 -11.49 -3.67
N GLN A 53 10.97 -11.88 -2.98
CA GLN A 53 10.70 -11.53 -1.58
C GLN A 53 10.28 -12.78 -0.83
N CYS A 54 11.05 -13.17 0.18
CA CYS A 54 10.62 -14.17 1.16
C CYS A 54 9.87 -13.46 2.29
N ILE A 55 8.60 -13.76 2.49
CA ILE A 55 7.76 -13.07 3.47
C ILE A 55 7.06 -14.04 4.42
N ASP A 56 6.85 -13.59 5.64
CA ASP A 56 5.84 -14.04 6.60
C ASP A 56 4.87 -12.89 6.89
N ALA A 57 3.87 -13.11 7.73
CA ALA A 57 2.87 -12.09 8.06
C ALA A 57 3.49 -10.80 8.63
N ASP A 58 4.53 -10.93 9.47
CA ASP A 58 5.18 -9.78 10.11
C ASP A 58 6.03 -8.98 9.11
N THR A 59 6.80 -9.68 8.28
CA THR A 59 7.64 -9.01 7.28
C THR A 59 6.83 -8.47 6.11
N ASP A 60 5.70 -9.08 5.77
CA ASP A 60 4.76 -8.52 4.80
C ASP A 60 4.20 -7.19 5.32
N LYS A 61 3.70 -7.17 6.55
CA LYS A 61 3.22 -5.96 7.21
C LYS A 61 4.32 -4.90 7.29
N LEU A 62 5.55 -5.29 7.63
CA LEU A 62 6.69 -4.39 7.69
C LEU A 62 7.05 -3.82 6.31
N MET A 63 7.04 -4.65 5.26
CA MET A 63 7.26 -4.19 3.87
C MET A 63 6.16 -3.21 3.44
N MET A 64 4.90 -3.56 3.66
CA MET A 64 3.78 -2.69 3.34
C MET A 64 3.83 -1.39 4.15
N SER A 65 4.26 -1.43 5.40
CA SER A 65 4.40 -0.24 6.24
C SER A 65 5.61 0.62 5.85
N ASN A 66 6.75 0.04 5.48
CA ASN A 66 7.93 0.80 5.05
C ASN A 66 7.75 1.42 3.65
N PHE A 67 7.03 0.75 2.76
CA PHE A 67 6.57 1.36 1.51
C PHE A 67 5.39 2.34 1.74
N GLY A 68 4.67 2.20 2.86
CA GLY A 68 3.52 3.00 3.25
C GLY A 68 3.79 4.02 4.35
N ASN A 69 4.70 3.81 5.31
CA ASN A 69 4.84 4.67 6.50
C ASN A 69 5.74 5.89 6.29
N THR A 70 6.79 5.81 5.50
CA THR A 70 7.44 7.03 4.99
C THR A 70 6.48 7.81 4.08
N ALA A 71 5.61 7.10 3.36
CA ALA A 71 4.57 7.71 2.56
C ALA A 71 3.33 8.12 3.40
N ALA A 72 2.93 7.37 4.45
CA ALA A 72 1.75 7.70 5.25
C ALA A 72 1.93 8.94 6.13
N GLN A 73 3.15 9.19 6.61
CA GLN A 73 3.47 10.43 7.33
C GLN A 73 3.55 11.65 6.41
N ALA A 74 3.79 11.43 5.12
CA ALA A 74 3.86 12.47 4.10
C ALA A 74 2.56 12.61 3.30
N CYS A 75 1.58 11.72 3.46
CA CYS A 75 0.34 11.73 2.68
C CYS A 75 -0.76 12.49 3.42
N SER A 76 -1.29 13.52 2.77
CA SER A 76 -2.47 14.27 3.23
C SER A 76 -3.79 13.55 2.92
N LYS A 77 -3.77 12.61 1.94
CA LYS A 77 -4.91 11.78 1.57
C LYS A 77 -4.44 10.36 1.27
N ARG A 78 -5.17 9.38 1.79
CA ARG A 78 -5.10 7.97 1.41
C ARG A 78 -6.49 7.38 1.55
N ASP A 79 -7.06 6.97 0.43
CA ASP A 79 -8.38 6.36 0.34
C ASP A 79 -8.24 4.98 -0.27
N ILE A 80 -8.76 3.96 0.40
CA ILE A 80 -8.73 2.57 -0.03
C ILE A 80 -10.18 2.11 -0.18
N GLN A 81 -10.54 1.67 -1.38
CA GLN A 81 -11.87 1.16 -1.67
C GLN A 81 -11.76 -0.28 -2.16
N MET A 82 -12.62 -1.15 -1.65
CA MET A 82 -12.69 -2.56 -2.02
C MET A 82 -14.03 -2.82 -2.70
N ALA A 83 -13.98 -3.31 -3.93
CA ALA A 83 -15.16 -3.65 -4.73
C ALA A 83 -14.97 -5.04 -5.36
N GLY A 84 -15.50 -6.07 -4.72
CA GLY A 84 -15.28 -7.46 -5.12
C GLY A 84 -13.80 -7.84 -5.04
N ALA A 85 -13.24 -8.29 -6.17
CA ALA A 85 -11.82 -8.66 -6.28
C ALA A 85 -10.91 -7.49 -6.69
N THR A 86 -11.44 -6.27 -6.74
CA THR A 86 -10.69 -5.07 -7.12
C THR A 86 -10.51 -4.17 -5.91
N ILE A 87 -9.30 -3.69 -5.70
CA ILE A 87 -8.96 -2.70 -4.68
C ILE A 87 -8.43 -1.47 -5.39
N THR A 88 -8.96 -0.30 -5.07
CA THR A 88 -8.43 0.99 -5.54
C THR A 88 -7.82 1.75 -4.39
N VAL A 89 -6.70 2.42 -4.66
CA VAL A 89 -5.99 3.24 -3.67
C VAL A 89 -5.70 4.61 -4.30
N ASP A 90 -6.31 5.64 -3.75
CA ASP A 90 -6.04 7.03 -4.10
C ASP A 90 -5.20 7.69 -3.02
N SER A 91 -4.12 8.37 -3.41
CA SER A 91 -3.25 9.04 -2.45
C SER A 91 -2.72 10.37 -2.96
N ILE A 92 -2.49 11.28 -2.03
CA ILE A 92 -1.79 12.57 -2.25
C ILE A 92 -0.71 12.65 -1.20
N CYS A 93 0.56 12.58 -1.64
CA CYS A 93 1.71 12.51 -0.74
C CYS A 93 2.72 13.61 -1.07
N ALA A 94 3.31 14.20 -0.04
CA ALA A 94 4.41 15.15 -0.18
C ALA A 94 5.74 14.47 0.14
N VAL A 95 6.73 14.62 -0.75
CA VAL A 95 8.11 14.16 -0.57
C VAL A 95 9.05 15.34 -0.82
N GLY A 96 9.51 15.96 0.24
CA GLY A 96 10.22 17.24 0.15
C GLY A 96 9.35 18.31 -0.49
N GLN A 97 9.80 18.89 -1.60
CA GLN A 97 9.06 19.92 -2.36
C GLN A 97 8.19 19.33 -3.48
N THR A 98 8.03 18.01 -3.52
CA THR A 98 7.26 17.33 -4.56
C THR A 98 5.95 16.83 -3.99
N THR A 99 4.84 17.15 -4.64
CA THR A 99 3.53 16.52 -4.40
C THR A 99 3.31 15.43 -5.44
N ILE A 100 2.94 14.24 -4.98
CA ILE A 100 2.64 13.08 -5.83
C ILE A 100 1.19 12.70 -5.61
N THR A 101 0.38 12.80 -6.65
CA THR A 101 -0.98 12.27 -6.69
C THR A 101 -0.94 10.92 -7.40
N SER A 102 -1.42 9.85 -6.75
CA SER A 102 -1.39 8.51 -7.31
C SER A 102 -2.75 7.85 -7.23
N HIS A 103 -3.06 7.09 -8.28
CA HIS A 103 -4.20 6.18 -8.35
C HIS A 103 -3.67 4.79 -8.67
N ALA A 104 -3.98 3.81 -7.80
CA ALA A 104 -3.58 2.43 -7.98
C ALA A 104 -4.81 1.52 -8.05
N VAL A 105 -4.80 0.58 -8.99
CA VAL A 105 -5.81 -0.47 -9.14
C VAL A 105 -5.13 -1.81 -8.93
N ILE A 106 -5.62 -2.57 -7.96
CA ILE A 106 -5.10 -3.89 -7.59
C ILE A 106 -6.17 -4.92 -7.93
N THR A 107 -5.77 -5.95 -8.65
CA THR A 107 -6.64 -7.08 -9.05
C THR A 107 -5.92 -8.40 -8.81
N GLY A 108 -6.69 -9.49 -8.68
CA GLY A 108 -6.15 -10.82 -8.45
C GLY A 108 -6.24 -11.25 -6.99
N SER A 109 -5.34 -12.13 -6.56
CA SER A 109 -5.36 -12.72 -5.22
C SER A 109 -4.01 -12.60 -4.54
N PHE A 110 -4.01 -12.12 -3.30
CA PHE A 110 -2.84 -12.06 -2.43
C PHE A 110 -2.40 -13.45 -1.92
N ASP A 111 -3.12 -14.51 -2.28
CA ASP A 111 -2.74 -15.90 -2.01
C ASP A 111 -1.95 -16.57 -3.15
N SER A 112 -1.99 -16.00 -4.36
CA SER A 112 -1.39 -16.65 -5.54
C SER A 112 -0.75 -15.69 -6.53
N ALA A 113 -1.54 -14.77 -7.10
CA ALA A 113 -1.05 -13.79 -8.06
C ALA A 113 -1.92 -12.55 -8.07
N TYR A 114 -1.31 -11.38 -8.13
CA TYR A 114 -1.99 -10.09 -8.22
C TYR A 114 -1.26 -9.15 -9.17
N THR A 115 -2.00 -8.17 -9.66
CA THR A 115 -1.47 -7.09 -10.48
C THR A 115 -1.82 -5.75 -9.84
N VAL A 116 -0.88 -4.82 -9.83
CA VAL A 116 -1.09 -3.43 -9.44
C VAL A 116 -0.80 -2.56 -10.66
N GLN A 117 -1.75 -1.74 -11.06
CA GLN A 117 -1.55 -0.69 -12.05
C GLN A 117 -1.56 0.65 -11.32
N VAL A 118 -0.49 1.43 -11.48
CA VAL A 118 -0.34 2.72 -10.83
C VAL A 118 -0.20 3.80 -11.87
N SER A 119 -1.03 4.83 -11.78
CA SER A 119 -0.79 6.12 -12.44
C SER A 119 -0.43 7.16 -11.39
N SER A 120 0.58 7.98 -11.67
CA SER A 120 1.05 9.01 -10.75
C SER A 120 1.36 10.29 -11.48
N LYS A 121 0.97 11.42 -10.90
CA LYS A 121 1.28 12.75 -11.36
C LYS A 121 2.13 13.46 -10.32
N ARG A 122 3.19 14.13 -10.77
CA ARG A 122 4.10 14.87 -9.89
C ARG A 122 3.96 16.37 -10.14
N GLU A 123 3.94 17.13 -9.04
CA GLU A 123 3.96 18.58 -9.05
C GLU A 123 5.09 19.08 -8.15
N GLY A 124 5.87 20.06 -8.63
CA GLY A 124 7.04 20.57 -7.90
C GLY A 124 8.24 19.63 -7.90
N GLY A 125 9.30 20.06 -7.20
CA GLY A 125 10.56 19.31 -7.08
C GLY A 125 11.42 19.29 -8.34
N PRO A 126 12.55 18.55 -8.33
CA PRO A 126 13.47 18.48 -9.46
C PRO A 126 12.83 17.71 -10.65
N THR A 127 13.18 18.13 -11.86
CA THR A 127 12.80 17.39 -13.07
C THR A 127 13.47 16.03 -13.11
N LEU A 128 12.73 14.99 -13.45
CA LEU A 128 13.27 13.65 -13.67
C LEU A 128 13.55 13.46 -15.16
N PRO A 129 14.68 12.81 -15.52
CA PRO A 129 14.96 12.46 -16.90
C PRO A 129 13.80 11.63 -17.51
N GLY A 130 13.33 12.03 -18.69
CA GLY A 130 12.26 11.33 -19.40
C GLY A 130 10.84 11.51 -18.84
N VAL A 131 10.64 12.42 -17.89
CA VAL A 131 9.32 12.80 -17.37
C VAL A 131 9.10 14.29 -17.60
N ALA A 132 8.09 14.65 -18.39
CA ALA A 132 7.72 16.05 -18.56
C ALA A 132 7.25 16.65 -17.22
N PRO A 133 7.51 17.95 -16.95
CA PRO A 133 6.95 18.62 -15.78
C PRO A 133 5.42 18.46 -15.75
N GLY A 134 4.88 17.99 -14.63
CA GLY A 134 3.45 17.69 -14.51
C GLY A 134 2.96 16.46 -15.30
N GLY A 135 3.88 15.72 -15.93
CA GLY A 135 3.56 14.52 -16.69
C GLY A 135 3.08 13.35 -15.82
N GLU A 136 2.17 12.57 -16.38
CA GLU A 136 1.71 11.32 -15.78
C GLU A 136 2.74 10.22 -16.05
N THR A 137 3.01 9.43 -15.04
CA THR A 137 3.82 8.21 -15.14
C THR A 137 2.95 7.02 -14.83
N ARG A 138 3.10 5.93 -15.59
CA ARG A 138 2.39 4.67 -15.37
C ARG A 138 3.38 3.55 -15.09
N MET A 139 3.00 2.70 -14.16
CA MET A 139 3.76 1.53 -13.75
C MET A 139 2.82 0.37 -13.53
N SER A 140 3.21 -0.81 -13.98
CA SER A 140 2.55 -2.05 -13.60
C SER A 140 3.47 -2.89 -12.73
N LEU A 141 2.88 -3.56 -11.74
CA LEU A 141 3.54 -4.49 -10.86
C LEU A 141 2.76 -5.80 -10.89
N GLN A 142 3.45 -6.90 -11.11
CA GLN A 142 2.89 -8.24 -11.05
C GLN A 142 3.55 -9.01 -9.93
N GLY A 143 2.76 -9.51 -8.98
CA GLY A 143 3.20 -10.36 -7.90
C GLY A 143 2.74 -11.80 -8.15
N THR A 144 3.64 -12.75 -8.07
CA THR A 144 3.35 -14.19 -8.23
C THR A 144 3.95 -14.96 -7.05
N TRP A 145 3.13 -15.75 -6.37
CA TRP A 145 3.59 -16.64 -5.32
C TRP A 145 4.26 -17.87 -5.92
N LEU A 146 5.49 -18.15 -5.50
CA LEU A 146 6.31 -19.24 -6.03
C LEU A 146 6.36 -20.48 -5.12
N GLY A 147 5.82 -20.38 -3.90
CA GLY A 147 5.89 -21.48 -2.94
C GLY A 147 6.52 -21.07 -1.62
N ALA A 148 7.13 -22.03 -0.93
CA ALA A 148 7.90 -21.75 0.28
C ALA A 148 9.17 -20.96 -0.05
N CYS A 149 9.70 -20.20 0.91
CA CYS A 149 11.02 -19.58 0.78
C CYS A 149 12.10 -20.64 0.57
N ALA A 150 13.14 -20.31 -0.19
CA ALA A 150 14.29 -21.20 -0.38
C ALA A 150 15.02 -21.43 0.96
N ALA A 151 15.76 -22.55 1.06
CA ALA A 151 16.44 -22.94 2.30
C ALA A 151 17.47 -21.92 2.82
N ASP A 152 18.03 -21.11 1.91
CA ASP A 152 18.97 -20.04 2.24
C ASP A 152 18.30 -18.68 2.44
N GLN A 153 16.97 -18.63 2.43
CA GLN A 153 16.17 -17.42 2.61
C GLN A 153 15.44 -17.44 3.94
N ARG A 154 15.35 -16.29 4.57
CA ARG A 154 14.55 -16.05 5.77
C ARG A 154 13.52 -14.96 5.51
N PRO A 155 12.40 -14.92 6.27
CA PRO A 155 11.41 -13.86 6.16
C PRO A 155 12.04 -12.46 6.25
N GLY A 156 11.67 -11.61 5.29
CA GLY A 156 12.22 -10.28 5.11
C GLY A 156 13.32 -10.19 4.05
N ASP A 157 13.85 -11.30 3.56
CA ASP A 157 14.83 -11.28 2.49
C ASP A 157 14.22 -10.82 1.16
N MET A 158 14.94 -9.91 0.52
CA MET A 158 14.66 -9.42 -0.83
C MET A 158 15.88 -9.66 -1.70
N ILE A 159 15.67 -10.16 -2.89
CA ILE A 159 16.71 -10.38 -3.91
C ILE A 159 16.39 -9.51 -5.12
N ILE A 160 17.25 -8.55 -5.40
CA ILE A 160 17.13 -7.61 -6.53
C ILE A 160 18.45 -7.66 -7.31
N ASN A 161 18.41 -7.99 -8.59
CA ASN A 161 19.60 -8.09 -9.45
C ASN A 161 20.69 -8.97 -8.82
N GLY A 162 20.31 -10.10 -8.22
CA GLY A 162 21.22 -11.04 -7.55
C GLY A 162 21.76 -10.59 -6.18
N ARG A 163 21.41 -9.39 -5.72
CA ARG A 163 21.80 -8.91 -4.38
C ARG A 163 20.71 -9.21 -3.36
N LYS A 164 21.09 -9.93 -2.31
CA LYS A 164 20.22 -10.23 -1.17
C LYS A 164 20.35 -9.14 -0.10
N MET A 165 19.23 -8.64 0.39
CA MET A 165 19.13 -7.75 1.54
C MET A 165 17.93 -8.16 2.39
N ASN A 166 17.91 -7.81 3.67
CA ASN A 166 16.76 -8.08 4.52
C ASN A 166 16.11 -6.78 4.97
N ILE A 167 14.78 -6.70 4.89
CA ILE A 167 14.01 -5.50 5.26
C ILE A 167 14.24 -5.08 6.72
N ARG A 168 14.49 -6.04 7.62
CA ARG A 168 14.76 -5.80 9.04
C ARG A 168 16.12 -5.15 9.30
N ASP A 169 17.01 -5.18 8.29
CA ASP A 169 18.36 -4.60 8.36
C ASP A 169 18.42 -3.22 7.70
N LEU A 170 17.35 -2.80 7.01
CA LEU A 170 17.25 -1.46 6.43
C LEU A 170 17.22 -0.41 7.56
N GLY A 171 18.10 0.58 7.46
CA GLY A 171 18.23 1.66 8.46
C GLY A 171 19.15 1.32 9.63
N LYS A 172 19.70 0.11 9.72
CA LYS A 172 20.78 -0.18 10.67
C LYS A 172 22.11 0.41 10.17
N PRO A 173 22.95 0.99 11.06
CA PRO A 173 24.27 1.42 10.66
C PRO A 173 25.06 0.23 10.08
N VAL A 174 25.67 0.42 8.91
CA VAL A 174 26.64 -0.55 8.39
C VAL A 174 27.87 -0.49 9.29
N VAL A 175 28.05 -1.49 10.15
CA VAL A 175 29.29 -1.66 10.93
C VAL A 175 30.30 -2.28 9.99
N PRO A 176 31.38 -1.56 9.61
CA PRO A 176 32.43 -2.15 8.79
C PRO A 176 33.06 -3.34 9.54
N PRO A 177 33.46 -4.41 8.82
CA PRO A 177 34.17 -5.51 9.46
C PRO A 177 35.39 -4.94 10.19
N ARG A 178 35.55 -5.32 11.45
CA ARG A 178 36.74 -4.95 12.24
C ARG A 178 37.96 -5.60 11.58
N PRO A 179 39.05 -4.83 11.35
CA PRO A 179 40.28 -5.37 10.75
C PRO A 179 40.90 -6.51 11.58
#